data_eca6dda4ff776ae16dd376145df6b468
#
_entry.id   eca6dda4ff776ae16dd376145df6b468
#
_cell.length_a   1.000
_cell.length_b   1.000
_cell.length_c   1.000
_cell.angle_alpha   90.00
_cell.angle_beta   90.00
_cell.angle_gamma   90.00
#
_symmetry.space_group_name_H-M   'P 1'
#
loop_
_entity.id
_entity.type
_entity.pdbx_description
1 polymer ?
#
loop_
_entity_poly.entity_id
_entity_poly.type
_entity_poly.pdbx_seq_one_letter_code
_entity_poly.pdbx_strand_id
1 'polypeptide(L)'
;MNEKKKGFWSEAIRVTKENDPAARTALEVFLTYPGVKALAAHRISHFLWRHHLKLLARMHSQFWRFWTQIEIHPGAEIAHGVFIDHGSGLVIGETAIVEKDVKLYHGVTLGGTGKDKGKRHPTIRQGA
;
A
#
# COMPACT_ATOMS: atom_id res chain seq x y z
N MET A 1 7.79 24.13 1.08
CA MET A 1 6.84 23.58 0.13
C MET A 1 5.84 22.70 0.84
N ASN A 2 4.59 22.85 0.52
CA ASN A 2 3.54 22.11 1.20
C ASN A 2 3.28 20.78 0.50
N GLU A 3 3.82 19.71 1.04
CA GLU A 3 3.65 18.36 0.48
C GLU A 3 2.20 17.91 0.41
N LYS A 4 1.35 18.48 1.24
CA LYS A 4 -0.09 18.15 1.26
C LYS A 4 -0.82 18.48 -0.04
N LYS A 5 -0.23 19.33 -0.88
CA LYS A 5 -0.83 19.73 -2.16
C LYS A 5 -0.50 18.78 -3.30
N LYS A 6 0.42 17.85 -3.10
CA LYS A 6 0.78 16.88 -4.14
C LYS A 6 -0.22 15.72 -4.10
N GLY A 7 -0.81 15.41 -5.24
CA GLY A 7 -1.73 14.28 -5.35
C GLY A 7 -1.02 12.96 -5.23
N PHE A 8 -1.78 11.92 -4.89
CA PHE A 8 -1.26 10.56 -4.74
C PHE A 8 -0.49 10.10 -5.99
N TRP A 9 -1.07 10.29 -7.18
CA TRP A 9 -0.46 9.80 -8.42
C TRP A 9 0.86 10.48 -8.73
N SER A 10 0.94 11.78 -8.51
CA SER A 10 2.17 12.53 -8.71
C SER A 10 3.29 12.01 -7.82
N GLU A 11 2.99 11.79 -6.55
CA GLU A 11 3.95 11.26 -5.60
C GLU A 11 4.34 9.83 -5.92
N ALA A 12 3.37 8.97 -6.24
CA ALA A 12 3.62 7.57 -6.57
C ALA A 12 4.54 7.43 -7.78
N ILE A 13 4.31 8.25 -8.80
CA ILE A 13 5.14 8.24 -10.00
C ILE A 13 6.56 8.70 -9.67
N ARG A 14 6.70 9.78 -8.91
CA ARG A 14 8.01 10.31 -8.49
C ARG A 14 8.79 9.26 -7.70
N VAL A 15 8.16 8.68 -6.71
CA VAL A 15 8.80 7.67 -5.83
C VAL A 15 9.24 6.46 -6.65
N THR A 16 8.39 6.00 -7.57
CA THR A 16 8.73 4.86 -8.42
C THR A 16 9.94 5.16 -9.31
N LYS A 17 9.98 6.33 -9.91
CA LYS A 17 11.11 6.72 -10.77
C LYS A 17 12.41 6.86 -9.98
N GLU A 18 12.33 7.33 -8.73
CA GLU A 18 13.50 7.47 -7.88
C GLU A 18 14.06 6.11 -7.44
N ASN A 19 13.21 5.10 -7.28
CA ASN A 19 13.59 3.80 -6.76
C ASN A 19 13.88 2.75 -7.84
N ASP A 20 13.40 2.97 -9.06
CA ASP A 20 13.56 1.99 -10.14
C ASP A 20 14.02 2.67 -11.42
N PRO A 21 15.27 2.43 -11.85
CA PRO A 21 15.77 3.02 -13.10
C PRO A 21 15.03 2.55 -14.34
N ALA A 22 14.28 1.45 -14.28
CA ALA A 22 13.48 0.97 -15.40
C ALA A 22 12.20 1.80 -15.60
N ALA A 23 11.78 2.58 -14.61
CA ALA A 23 10.59 3.41 -14.73
C ALA A 23 10.88 4.64 -15.61
N ARG A 24 10.23 4.73 -16.77
CA ARG A 24 10.51 5.75 -17.78
C ARG A 24 9.45 6.84 -17.86
N THR A 25 8.20 6.46 -17.91
CA THR A 25 7.09 7.42 -18.09
C THR A 25 6.01 7.19 -17.06
N ALA A 26 5.16 8.21 -16.83
CA ALA A 26 4.02 8.12 -15.95
C ALA A 26 3.05 7.03 -16.39
N LEU A 27 2.81 6.91 -17.69
CA LEU A 27 1.92 5.89 -18.22
C LEU A 27 2.46 4.48 -17.96
N GLU A 28 3.75 4.27 -18.15
CA GLU A 28 4.40 2.99 -17.89
C GLU A 28 4.29 2.62 -16.41
N VAL A 29 4.54 3.57 -15.51
CA VAL A 29 4.40 3.35 -14.07
C VAL A 29 2.96 2.94 -13.73
N PHE A 30 1.99 3.65 -14.25
CA PHE A 30 0.58 3.34 -14.00
C PHE A 30 0.21 1.94 -14.51
N LEU A 31 0.67 1.57 -15.69
CA LEU A 31 0.27 0.32 -16.33
C LEU A 31 1.03 -0.91 -15.82
N THR A 32 2.29 -0.74 -15.45
CA THR A 32 3.19 -1.89 -15.22
C THR A 32 3.62 -2.10 -13.78
N TYR A 33 3.31 -1.19 -12.86
CA TYR A 33 3.68 -1.33 -11.45
C TYR A 33 2.46 -1.68 -10.61
N PRO A 34 2.24 -2.97 -10.30
CA PRO A 34 1.09 -3.37 -9.50
C PRO A 34 1.08 -2.74 -8.11
N GLY A 35 2.25 -2.43 -7.53
CA GLY A 35 2.34 -1.76 -6.24
C GLY A 35 1.66 -0.40 -6.22
N VAL A 36 1.78 0.38 -7.29
CA VAL A 36 1.12 1.68 -7.39
C VAL A 36 -0.40 1.51 -7.40
N LYS A 37 -0.91 0.53 -8.16
CA LYS A 37 -2.35 0.24 -8.19
C LYS A 37 -2.85 -0.24 -6.84
N ALA A 38 -2.09 -1.09 -6.17
CA ALA A 38 -2.46 -1.59 -4.85
C ALA A 38 -2.55 -0.48 -3.82
N LEU A 39 -1.59 0.44 -3.82
CA LEU A 39 -1.60 1.58 -2.91
C LEU A 39 -2.74 2.54 -3.21
N ALA A 40 -3.04 2.78 -4.49
CA ALA A 40 -4.19 3.61 -4.87
C ALA A 40 -5.50 2.97 -4.43
N ALA A 41 -5.64 1.68 -4.66
CA ALA A 41 -6.82 0.93 -4.25
C ALA A 41 -6.99 0.96 -2.72
N HIS A 42 -5.88 0.84 -1.99
CA HIS A 42 -5.92 0.88 -0.53
C HIS A 42 -6.46 2.21 0.00
N ARG A 43 -6.15 3.33 -0.64
CA ARG A 43 -6.71 4.62 -0.22
C ARG A 43 -8.23 4.59 -0.24
N ILE A 44 -8.81 3.96 -1.23
CA ILE A 44 -10.28 3.81 -1.34
C ILE A 44 -10.79 2.82 -0.28
N SER A 45 -10.15 1.66 -0.15
CA SER A 45 -10.54 0.66 0.85
C SER A 45 -10.46 1.22 2.26
N HIS A 46 -9.41 1.96 2.55
CA HIS A 46 -9.19 2.55 3.88
C HIS A 46 -10.24 3.62 4.18
N PHE A 47 -10.59 4.44 3.19
CA PHE A 47 -11.69 5.41 3.32
C PHE A 47 -12.99 4.71 3.68
N LEU A 48 -13.34 3.64 2.96
CA LEU A 48 -14.54 2.85 3.24
C LEU A 48 -14.51 2.24 4.64
N TRP A 49 -13.35 1.73 5.05
CA TRP A 49 -13.16 1.14 6.37
C TRP A 49 -13.39 2.17 7.47
N ARG A 50 -12.84 3.36 7.33
CA ARG A 50 -12.98 4.43 8.32
C ARG A 50 -14.40 4.98 8.40
N HIS A 51 -15.18 4.81 7.34
CA HIS A 51 -16.59 5.24 7.32
C HIS A 51 -17.55 4.10 7.66
N HIS A 52 -17.06 3.08 8.35
CA HIS A 52 -17.84 1.94 8.86
C HIS A 52 -18.43 1.05 7.78
N LEU A 53 -17.99 1.16 6.54
CA LEU A 53 -18.40 0.29 5.43
C LEU A 53 -17.41 -0.87 5.32
N LYS A 54 -17.29 -1.65 6.39
CA LYS A 54 -16.22 -2.65 6.52
C LYS A 54 -16.31 -3.80 5.53
N LEU A 55 -17.52 -4.32 5.30
CA LEU A 55 -17.67 -5.40 4.33
C LEU A 55 -17.32 -4.92 2.92
N LEU A 56 -17.81 -3.76 2.54
CA LEU A 56 -17.51 -3.18 1.23
C LEU A 56 -16.01 -2.90 1.08
N ALA A 57 -15.38 -2.39 2.13
CA ALA A 57 -13.93 -2.15 2.15
C ALA A 57 -13.17 -3.46 1.91
N ARG A 58 -13.56 -4.54 2.60
CA ARG A 58 -12.91 -5.83 2.46
C ARG A 58 -13.11 -6.41 1.06
N MET A 59 -14.29 -6.28 0.51
CA MET A 59 -14.57 -6.75 -0.85
C MET A 59 -13.73 -6.01 -1.88
N HIS A 60 -13.64 -4.69 -1.74
CA HIS A 60 -12.80 -3.87 -2.61
C HIS A 60 -11.33 -4.28 -2.52
N SER A 61 -10.84 -4.48 -1.31
CA SER A 61 -9.46 -4.91 -1.06
C SER A 61 -9.18 -6.26 -1.72
N GLN A 62 -10.09 -7.23 -1.58
CA GLN A 62 -9.91 -8.55 -2.17
C GLN A 62 -10.00 -8.53 -3.69
N PHE A 63 -10.83 -7.66 -4.26
CA PHE A 63 -10.89 -7.45 -5.70
C PHE A 63 -9.50 -7.04 -6.23
N TRP A 64 -8.88 -6.05 -5.60
CA TRP A 64 -7.57 -5.59 -6.04
C TRP A 64 -6.45 -6.56 -5.73
N ARG A 65 -6.58 -7.37 -4.68
CA ARG A 65 -5.65 -8.48 -4.45
C ARG A 65 -5.62 -9.43 -5.65
N PHE A 66 -6.78 -9.73 -6.19
CA PHE A 66 -6.85 -10.61 -7.38
C PHE A 66 -6.04 -10.04 -8.55
N TRP A 67 -6.18 -8.73 -8.80
CA TRP A 67 -5.51 -8.12 -9.95
C TRP A 67 -4.04 -7.79 -9.73
N THR A 68 -3.64 -7.53 -8.50
CA THR A 68 -2.27 -7.08 -8.19
C THR A 68 -1.42 -8.16 -7.52
N GLN A 69 -2.03 -9.20 -6.98
CA GLN A 69 -1.38 -10.20 -6.12
C GLN A 69 -0.83 -9.60 -4.83
N ILE A 70 -1.33 -8.44 -4.43
CA ILE A 70 -0.93 -7.74 -3.22
C ILE A 70 -2.15 -7.63 -2.32
N GLU A 71 -2.04 -8.14 -1.11
CA GLU A 71 -3.10 -8.05 -0.12
C GLU A 71 -2.80 -6.94 0.88
N ILE A 72 -3.65 -5.94 0.93
CA ILE A 72 -3.57 -4.89 1.94
C ILE A 72 -4.92 -4.82 2.64
N HIS A 73 -4.93 -5.14 3.95
CA HIS A 73 -6.17 -5.05 4.71
C HIS A 73 -6.62 -3.58 4.77
N PRO A 74 -7.91 -3.30 4.61
CA PRO A 74 -8.39 -1.91 4.61
C PRO A 74 -8.08 -1.12 5.87
N GLY A 75 -7.94 -1.81 7.01
CA GLY A 75 -7.62 -1.18 8.29
C GLY A 75 -6.17 -0.74 8.43
N ALA A 76 -5.27 -1.23 7.57
CA ALA A 76 -3.86 -0.89 7.66
C ALA A 76 -3.62 0.60 7.41
N GLU A 77 -2.65 1.17 8.12
CA GLU A 77 -2.27 2.57 7.96
C GLU A 77 -0.99 2.65 7.14
N ILE A 78 -1.06 3.30 5.99
CA ILE A 78 0.08 3.43 5.08
C ILE A 78 0.29 4.91 4.79
N ALA A 79 1.46 5.42 5.20
CA ALA A 79 1.83 6.80 4.98
C ALA A 79 2.22 7.05 3.51
N HIS A 80 2.42 8.31 3.17
CA HIS A 80 2.84 8.65 1.82
C HIS A 80 4.30 8.30 1.58
N GLY A 81 4.69 8.21 0.30
CA GLY A 81 6.07 7.91 -0.07
C GLY A 81 6.44 6.44 -0.01
N VAL A 82 5.52 5.57 0.36
CA VAL A 82 5.76 4.12 0.40
C VAL A 82 5.89 3.60 -1.03
N PHE A 83 6.91 2.77 -1.25
CA PHE A 83 7.16 2.14 -2.54
C PHE A 83 7.08 0.62 -2.41
N ILE A 84 6.27 -0.01 -3.26
CA ILE A 84 6.18 -1.47 -3.34
C ILE A 84 6.82 -1.89 -4.66
N ASP A 85 7.94 -2.62 -4.56
CA ASP A 85 8.66 -3.12 -5.73
C ASP A 85 8.29 -4.57 -5.98
N HIS A 86 7.92 -4.89 -7.21
CA HIS A 86 7.38 -6.17 -7.64
C HIS A 86 6.05 -6.49 -6.98
N GLY A 87 6.02 -6.76 -5.70
CA GLY A 87 4.84 -6.84 -4.86
C GLY A 87 4.14 -8.18 -4.78
N SER A 88 4.38 -9.09 -5.71
CA SER A 88 3.67 -10.38 -5.73
C SER A 88 3.79 -11.10 -4.39
N GLY A 89 2.65 -11.46 -3.79
CA GLY A 89 2.63 -12.14 -2.50
C GLY A 89 2.84 -11.27 -1.28
N LEU A 90 2.93 -9.95 -1.45
CA LEU A 90 2.99 -9.02 -0.31
C LEU A 90 1.66 -9.05 0.44
N VAL A 91 1.74 -9.14 1.76
CA VAL A 91 0.57 -9.14 2.64
C VAL A 91 0.76 -8.13 3.75
N ILE A 92 -0.18 -7.20 3.88
CA ILE A 92 -0.19 -6.19 4.95
C ILE A 92 -1.46 -6.37 5.77
N GLY A 93 -1.31 -6.72 7.05
CA GLY A 93 -2.42 -7.04 7.92
C GLY A 93 -3.16 -5.83 8.51
N GLU A 94 -4.25 -6.10 9.18
CA GLU A 94 -5.23 -5.09 9.63
C GLU A 94 -4.65 -3.97 10.48
N THR A 95 -3.77 -4.31 11.44
CA THR A 95 -3.24 -3.33 12.39
C THR A 95 -1.82 -2.90 12.06
N ALA A 96 -1.33 -3.24 10.87
CA ALA A 96 -0.01 -2.82 10.42
C ALA A 96 0.03 -1.31 10.20
N ILE A 97 1.19 -0.73 10.51
CA ILE A 97 1.47 0.68 10.28
C ILE A 97 2.74 0.74 9.44
N VAL A 98 2.66 1.38 8.29
CA VAL A 98 3.81 1.58 7.41
C VAL A 98 4.05 3.08 7.33
N GLU A 99 5.20 3.52 7.87
CA GLU A 99 5.52 4.93 7.94
C GLU A 99 6.07 5.45 6.61
N LYS A 100 6.38 6.75 6.56
CA LYS A 100 6.81 7.43 5.34
C LYS A 100 8.05 6.77 4.72
N ASP A 101 8.09 6.77 3.42
CA ASP A 101 9.29 6.43 2.64
C ASP A 101 9.81 5.02 2.90
N VAL A 102 8.93 4.11 3.31
CA VAL A 102 9.26 2.70 3.47
C VAL A 102 9.23 2.01 2.11
N LYS A 103 10.15 1.09 1.91
CA LYS A 103 10.25 0.30 0.69
C LYS A 103 9.96 -1.17 1.01
N LEU A 104 9.01 -1.75 0.30
CA LEU A 104 8.60 -3.14 0.49
C LEU A 104 8.79 -3.93 -0.79
N TYR A 105 9.20 -5.19 -0.66
CA TYR A 105 9.40 -6.10 -1.79
C TYR A 105 8.35 -7.19 -1.81
N HIS A 106 8.34 -7.94 -2.91
CA HIS A 106 7.48 -9.10 -3.05
C HIS A 106 7.71 -10.11 -1.91
N GLY A 107 6.68 -10.88 -1.61
CA GLY A 107 6.77 -11.95 -0.62
C GLY A 107 6.88 -11.50 0.82
N VAL A 108 6.93 -10.20 1.10
CA VAL A 108 6.98 -9.67 2.46
C VAL A 108 5.61 -9.85 3.12
N THR A 109 5.61 -10.27 4.38
CA THR A 109 4.38 -10.41 5.15
C THR A 109 4.46 -9.57 6.42
N LEU A 110 3.58 -8.59 6.53
CA LEU A 110 3.38 -7.84 7.77
C LEU A 110 2.20 -8.51 8.48
N GLY A 111 2.50 -9.65 9.09
CA GLY A 111 1.51 -10.53 9.66
C GLY A 111 1.42 -10.43 11.16
N GLY A 112 0.40 -11.10 11.71
CA GLY A 112 0.21 -11.24 13.13
C GLY A 112 0.33 -12.69 13.54
N THR A 113 0.75 -12.90 14.78
CA THR A 113 0.76 -14.22 15.41
C THR A 113 -0.22 -14.22 16.57
N GLY A 114 -0.90 -15.35 16.78
CA GLY A 114 -1.82 -15.49 17.91
C GLY A 114 -3.21 -14.96 17.63
N LYS A 115 -3.98 -14.79 18.70
CA LYS A 115 -5.42 -14.52 18.63
C LYS A 115 -5.79 -13.13 19.15
N ASP A 116 -4.82 -12.25 19.35
CA ASP A 116 -5.09 -10.91 19.87
C ASP A 116 -5.91 -10.09 18.87
N LYS A 117 -6.87 -9.32 19.38
CA LYS A 117 -7.72 -8.46 18.55
C LYS A 117 -7.20 -7.03 18.45
N GLY A 118 -6.23 -6.67 19.30
CA GLY A 118 -5.63 -5.34 19.28
C GLY A 118 -4.51 -5.21 18.27
N LYS A 119 -3.55 -4.35 18.57
CA LYS A 119 -2.37 -4.15 17.73
C LYS A 119 -1.53 -5.43 17.70
N ARG A 120 -1.62 -6.17 16.58
CA ARG A 120 -0.96 -7.47 16.42
C ARG A 120 -0.08 -7.56 15.19
N HIS A 121 -0.12 -6.56 14.33
CA HIS A 121 0.72 -6.49 13.13
C HIS A 121 1.83 -5.47 13.36
N PRO A 122 2.98 -5.62 12.66
CA PRO A 122 4.14 -4.77 12.92
C PRO A 122 3.95 -3.32 12.49
N THR A 123 4.78 -2.46 13.06
CA THR A 123 4.96 -1.09 12.58
C THR A 123 6.32 -1.02 11.90
N ILE A 124 6.32 -0.60 10.64
CA ILE A 124 7.54 -0.41 9.87
C ILE A 124 7.88 1.06 9.91
N ARG A 125 9.03 1.39 10.48
CA ARG A 125 9.42 2.77 10.74
C ARG A 125 9.87 3.47 9.47
N GLN A 126 9.86 4.80 9.52
CA GLN A 126 10.20 5.65 8.40
C GLN A 126 11.55 5.28 7.78
N GLY A 127 11.58 5.18 6.45
CA GLY A 127 12.79 4.94 5.69
C GLY A 127 13.29 3.51 5.63
N ALA A 128 12.58 2.57 6.28
CA ALA A 128 12.98 1.16 6.25
C ALA A 128 12.87 0.56 4.86
#